data_d4828e4c6dd44e284852adde2dafc5de
#
_entry.id   d4828e4c6dd44e284852adde2dafc5de
#
_cell.length_a   1.000
_cell.length_b   1.000
_cell.length_c   1.000
_cell.angle_alpha   90.00
_cell.angle_beta   90.00
_cell.angle_gamma   90.00
#
_symmetry.space_group_name_H-M   'P 1'
#
loop_
_entity.id
_entity.type
_entity.pdbx_description
1 polymer ?
#
loop_
_entity_poly.entity_id
_entity_poly.type
_entity_poly.pdbx_seq_one_letter_code
_entity_poly.pdbx_strand_id
1 'polypeptide(L)'
;KTTLFNCIAGLETYEGEIKSDLPLLKNHLGLFVTEPYFFPIITGKEYIQLLCKARNIDTIDFEKSNIFDLPLNEYASKYSTGMKKKLALTAILLQENNFFILDEPFNGVDIQSNIIITEIIHQLKELGKTVIISSHIFSTLNDTCDEILILENNVISKRVVKSEFNQLESEMKKITIGNKIELLGLK
;
A
#
# COMPACT_ATOMS: atom_id res chain seq x y z
N LYS A 1 -1.87 -11.62 4.90
CA LYS A 1 -1.00 -10.58 4.30
C LYS A 1 -0.64 -9.54 5.36
N THR A 2 -1.60 -8.89 5.97
CA THR A 2 -1.41 -7.84 6.98
C THR A 2 -0.52 -8.29 8.14
N THR A 3 -0.72 -9.51 8.68
CA THR A 3 0.14 -10.06 9.74
C THR A 3 1.61 -10.14 9.30
N LEU A 4 1.89 -10.62 8.09
CA LEU A 4 3.25 -10.65 7.53
C LEU A 4 3.84 -9.25 7.44
N PHE A 5 3.07 -8.27 6.99
CA PHE A 5 3.51 -6.88 6.89
C PHE A 5 3.81 -6.28 8.27
N ASN A 6 2.99 -6.57 9.26
CA ASN A 6 3.22 -6.14 10.64
C ASN A 6 4.49 -6.78 11.22
N CYS A 7 4.77 -8.06 10.94
CA CYS A 7 6.02 -8.71 11.32
C CYS A 7 7.23 -8.02 10.67
N ILE A 8 7.18 -7.72 9.37
CA ILE A 8 8.26 -7.02 8.66
C ILE A 8 8.49 -5.61 9.25
N ALA A 9 7.42 -4.93 9.62
CA ALA A 9 7.47 -3.61 10.23
C ALA A 9 7.90 -3.61 11.71
N GLY A 10 8.01 -4.80 12.33
CA GLY A 10 8.33 -4.94 13.75
C GLY A 10 7.20 -4.56 14.70
N LEU A 11 5.95 -4.62 14.23
CA LEU A 11 4.73 -4.34 14.99
C LEU A 11 4.16 -5.61 15.64
N GLU A 12 4.55 -6.79 15.16
CA GLU A 12 4.12 -8.09 15.66
C GLU A 12 5.34 -8.97 15.93
N THR A 13 5.23 -9.85 16.91
CA THR A 13 6.23 -10.87 17.21
C THR A 13 6.15 -12.02 16.22
N TYR A 14 7.30 -12.59 15.86
CA TYR A 14 7.37 -13.72 14.94
C TYR A 14 8.52 -14.65 15.30
N GLU A 15 8.48 -15.88 14.83
CA GLU A 15 9.58 -16.83 14.87
C GLU A 15 10.31 -16.82 13.52
N GLY A 16 11.64 -16.93 13.54
CA GLY A 16 12.47 -16.90 12.34
C GLY A 16 13.26 -15.61 12.21
N GLU A 17 13.67 -15.27 10.98
CA GLU A 17 14.56 -14.15 10.71
C GLU A 17 14.06 -13.30 9.52
N ILE A 18 14.08 -11.98 9.67
CA ILE A 18 13.86 -11.01 8.59
C ILE A 18 15.21 -10.32 8.36
N LYS A 19 15.75 -10.48 7.13
CA LYS A 19 17.02 -9.87 6.71
C LYS A 19 16.76 -8.64 5.86
N SER A 20 17.56 -7.61 6.09
CA SER A 20 17.58 -6.39 5.29
C SER A 20 19.02 -5.93 5.12
N ASP A 21 19.33 -5.39 3.95
CA ASP A 21 20.64 -4.78 3.68
C ASP A 21 20.83 -3.45 4.44
N LEU A 22 19.73 -2.89 4.97
CA LEU A 22 19.77 -1.67 5.78
C LEU A 22 19.69 -2.00 7.27
N PRO A 23 20.55 -1.38 8.10
CA PRO A 23 20.42 -1.48 9.55
C PRO A 23 19.10 -0.85 9.99
N LEU A 24 18.38 -1.53 10.89
CA LEU A 24 17.10 -1.05 11.43
C LEU A 24 16.07 -0.72 10.32
N LEU A 25 15.64 -1.74 9.57
CA LEU A 25 14.67 -1.62 8.46
C LEU A 25 13.49 -0.69 8.79
N LYS A 26 12.95 -0.74 10.02
CA LYS A 26 11.86 0.12 10.49
C LYS A 26 12.11 1.63 10.32
N ASN A 27 13.37 2.07 10.29
CA ASN A 27 13.72 3.48 10.10
C ASN A 27 13.71 3.91 8.63
N HIS A 28 13.56 2.97 7.71
CA HIS A 28 13.57 3.17 6.27
C HIS A 28 12.30 2.65 5.59
N LEU A 29 11.32 2.20 6.40
CA LEU A 29 10.09 1.58 5.96
C LEU A 29 8.90 2.52 6.12
N GLY A 30 8.22 2.83 5.03
CA GLY A 30 6.89 3.43 5.01
C GLY A 30 5.83 2.33 4.99
N LEU A 31 5.08 2.18 6.08
CA LEU A 31 3.98 1.22 6.18
C LEU A 31 2.65 1.93 6.00
N PHE A 32 1.95 1.60 4.91
CA PHE A 32 0.56 1.98 4.70
C PHE A 32 -0.34 0.81 5.08
N VAL A 33 -1.16 1.00 6.11
CA VAL A 33 -2.11 -0.01 6.58
C VAL A 33 -3.49 0.20 5.97
N THR A 34 -4.27 -0.87 5.86
CA THR A 34 -5.61 -0.85 5.26
C THR A 34 -6.54 0.16 5.97
N GLU A 35 -6.45 0.28 7.29
CA GLU A 35 -7.20 1.22 8.12
C GLU A 35 -6.25 2.07 8.96
N PRO A 36 -5.81 3.24 8.44
CA PRO A 36 -4.94 4.13 9.18
C PRO A 36 -5.60 4.69 10.43
N TYR A 37 -4.87 4.69 11.55
CA TYR A 37 -5.32 5.29 12.79
C TYR A 37 -5.01 6.78 12.84
N PHE A 38 -5.96 7.56 13.34
CA PHE A 38 -5.80 9.00 13.55
C PHE A 38 -6.23 9.38 14.98
N PHE A 39 -5.46 10.24 15.61
CA PHE A 39 -5.87 10.82 16.88
C PHE A 39 -7.15 11.66 16.69
N PRO A 40 -8.09 11.68 17.65
CA PRO A 40 -9.38 12.32 17.50
C PRO A 40 -9.35 13.82 17.14
N ILE A 41 -8.33 14.53 17.65
CA ILE A 41 -8.18 15.99 17.53
C ILE A 41 -6.92 16.39 16.77
N ILE A 42 -6.47 15.57 15.82
CA ILE A 42 -5.32 15.91 14.95
C ILE A 42 -5.83 16.42 13.60
N THR A 43 -5.29 17.53 13.11
CA THR A 43 -5.53 18.03 11.75
C THR A 43 -4.71 17.24 10.74
N GLY A 44 -5.08 17.30 9.45
CA GLY A 44 -4.30 16.64 8.39
C GLY A 44 -2.85 17.13 8.36
N LYS A 45 -2.65 18.45 8.55
CA LYS A 45 -1.33 19.06 8.60
C LYS A 45 -0.50 18.55 9.78
N GLU A 46 -1.07 18.55 10.98
CA GLU A 46 -0.39 18.05 12.19
C GLU A 46 -0.05 16.56 12.09
N TYR A 47 -0.91 15.75 11.46
CA TYR A 47 -0.64 14.33 11.24
C TYR A 47 0.60 14.15 10.36
N ILE A 48 0.69 14.83 9.22
CA ILE A 48 1.87 14.78 8.35
C ILE A 48 3.11 15.24 9.11
N GLN A 49 3.02 16.37 9.82
CA GLN A 49 4.14 16.91 10.62
C GLN A 49 4.62 15.93 11.68
N LEU A 50 3.71 15.28 12.40
CA LEU A 50 4.04 14.28 13.42
C LEU A 50 4.85 13.13 12.84
N LEU A 51 4.39 12.56 11.73
CA LEU A 51 5.05 11.42 11.09
C LEU A 51 6.39 11.79 10.46
N CYS A 52 6.51 12.97 9.85
CA CYS A 52 7.76 13.46 9.28
C CYS A 52 8.79 13.80 10.38
N LYS A 53 8.36 14.44 11.47
CA LYS A 53 9.24 14.72 12.63
C LYS A 53 9.80 13.43 13.26
N ALA A 54 9.02 12.35 13.29
CA ALA A 54 9.52 11.05 13.74
C ALA A 54 10.68 10.51 12.89
N ARG A 55 10.93 11.10 11.71
CA ARG A 55 12.04 10.83 10.80
C ARG A 55 13.05 11.98 10.73
N ASN A 56 12.99 12.96 11.65
CA ASN A 56 13.82 14.17 11.67
C ASN A 56 13.67 15.05 10.41
N ILE A 57 12.47 15.02 9.78
CA ILE A 57 12.13 15.88 8.66
C ILE A 57 11.31 17.06 9.21
N ASP A 58 11.91 18.23 9.27
CA ASP A 58 11.30 19.41 9.90
C ASP A 58 10.63 20.36 8.89
N THR A 59 11.08 20.34 7.64
CA THR A 59 10.59 21.26 6.60
C THR A 59 9.70 20.54 5.60
N ILE A 60 8.44 20.97 5.49
CA ILE A 60 7.46 20.40 4.56
C ILE A 60 6.80 21.53 3.79
N ASP A 61 6.86 21.48 2.48
CA ASP A 61 6.08 22.36 1.60
C ASP A 61 4.67 21.77 1.41
N PHE A 62 3.74 22.17 2.26
CA PHE A 62 2.36 21.64 2.25
C PHE A 62 1.59 21.98 0.98
N GLU A 63 1.90 23.08 0.30
CA GLU A 63 1.21 23.43 -0.95
C GLU A 63 1.58 22.48 -2.06
N LYS A 64 2.87 22.18 -2.21
CA LYS A 64 3.33 21.22 -3.22
C LYS A 64 3.04 19.77 -2.85
N SER A 65 3.07 19.45 -1.57
CA SER A 65 2.91 18.05 -1.10
C SER A 65 1.46 17.58 -1.02
N ASN A 66 0.49 18.51 -1.10
CA ASN A 66 -0.94 18.15 -1.01
C ASN A 66 -1.50 17.72 -2.36
N ILE A 67 -0.93 16.65 -2.92
CA ILE A 67 -1.27 16.12 -4.25
C ILE A 67 -2.70 15.56 -4.38
N PHE A 68 -3.41 15.40 -3.28
CA PHE A 68 -4.80 14.91 -3.23
C PHE A 68 -5.81 16.00 -2.84
N ASP A 69 -5.42 17.26 -2.81
CA ASP A 69 -6.26 18.42 -2.47
C ASP A 69 -7.02 18.25 -1.14
N LEU A 70 -6.35 17.72 -0.13
CA LEU A 70 -6.96 17.47 1.18
C LEU A 70 -7.11 18.77 1.98
N PRO A 71 -8.19 18.94 2.76
CA PRO A 71 -8.38 20.10 3.63
C PRO A 71 -7.49 19.99 4.89
N LEU A 72 -6.17 20.20 4.73
CA LEU A 72 -5.16 19.90 5.73
C LEU A 72 -5.34 20.63 7.08
N ASN A 73 -6.10 21.72 7.11
CA ASN A 73 -6.39 22.46 8.35
C ASN A 73 -7.60 21.90 9.12
N GLU A 74 -8.33 20.93 8.55
CA GLU A 74 -9.44 20.26 9.24
C GLU A 74 -8.96 19.03 10.01
N TYR A 75 -9.74 18.65 11.04
CA TYR A 75 -9.46 17.43 11.81
C TYR A 75 -9.62 16.18 10.95
N ALA A 76 -8.65 15.27 11.01
CA ALA A 76 -8.67 14.01 10.29
C ALA A 76 -9.87 13.12 10.67
N SER A 77 -10.44 13.32 11.85
CA SER A 77 -11.68 12.64 12.29
C SER A 77 -12.88 12.93 11.38
N LYS A 78 -12.91 14.10 10.72
CA LYS A 78 -13.96 14.51 9.77
C LYS A 78 -13.75 13.99 8.35
N TYR A 79 -12.60 13.42 8.06
CA TYR A 79 -12.26 12.92 6.73
C TYR A 79 -13.06 11.65 6.40
N SER A 80 -13.46 11.52 5.14
CA SER A 80 -13.96 10.25 4.62
C SER A 80 -12.89 9.16 4.68
N THR A 81 -13.28 7.89 4.55
CA THR A 81 -12.32 6.78 4.52
C THR A 81 -11.26 6.96 3.44
N GLY A 82 -11.67 7.38 2.23
CA GLY A 82 -10.74 7.65 1.14
C GLY A 82 -9.78 8.82 1.44
N MET A 83 -10.27 9.92 2.04
CA MET A 83 -9.43 11.04 2.45
C MET A 83 -8.42 10.65 3.53
N LYS A 84 -8.81 9.82 4.51
CA LYS A 84 -7.90 9.28 5.53
C LYS A 84 -6.78 8.46 4.90
N LYS A 85 -7.10 7.62 3.93
CA LYS A 85 -6.10 6.84 3.20
C LYS A 85 -5.13 7.73 2.42
N LYS A 86 -5.65 8.71 1.69
CA LYS A 86 -4.83 9.70 0.97
C LYS A 86 -3.90 10.46 1.92
N LEU A 87 -4.38 10.87 3.08
CA LEU A 87 -3.57 11.54 4.09
C LEU A 87 -2.44 10.65 4.63
N ALA A 88 -2.77 9.39 4.97
CA ALA A 88 -1.77 8.43 5.45
C ALA A 88 -0.70 8.13 4.39
N LEU A 89 -1.11 7.95 3.13
CA LEU A 89 -0.19 7.74 2.02
C LEU A 89 0.74 8.95 1.83
N THR A 90 0.18 10.18 1.80
CA THR A 90 0.98 11.40 1.71
C THR A 90 2.03 11.46 2.83
N ALA A 91 1.63 11.16 4.06
CA ALA A 91 2.55 11.24 5.20
C ALA A 91 3.72 10.25 5.08
N ILE A 92 3.50 9.01 4.63
CA ILE A 92 4.59 8.04 4.48
C ILE A 92 5.49 8.33 3.28
N LEU A 93 4.96 8.96 2.22
CA LEU A 93 5.75 9.37 1.06
C LEU A 93 6.73 10.48 1.43
N LEU A 94 6.32 11.41 2.28
CA LEU A 94 7.14 12.53 2.75
C LEU A 94 8.20 12.13 3.78
N GLN A 95 8.21 10.89 4.26
CA GLN A 95 9.20 10.37 5.20
C GLN A 95 10.53 9.93 4.56
N GLU A 96 10.73 10.11 3.27
CA GLU A 96 11.95 9.75 2.54
C GLU A 96 12.37 8.27 2.71
N ASN A 97 11.40 7.37 2.83
CA ASN A 97 11.63 5.95 3.00
C ASN A 97 12.31 5.33 1.76
N ASN A 98 13.02 4.20 1.96
CA ASN A 98 13.60 3.38 0.88
C ASN A 98 12.75 2.15 0.56
N PHE A 99 11.97 1.68 1.53
CA PHE A 99 11.05 0.57 1.42
C PHE A 99 9.63 1.04 1.71
N PHE A 100 8.68 0.51 0.96
CA PHE A 100 7.26 0.79 1.18
C PHE A 100 6.49 -0.53 1.23
N ILE A 101 5.62 -0.67 2.21
CA ILE A 101 4.61 -1.70 2.26
C ILE A 101 3.26 -1.01 2.18
N LEU A 102 2.49 -1.33 1.13
CA LEU A 102 1.19 -0.74 0.85
C LEU A 102 0.11 -1.83 0.95
N ASP A 103 -0.59 -1.89 2.09
CA ASP A 103 -1.64 -2.88 2.33
C ASP A 103 -2.99 -2.38 1.80
N GLU A 104 -3.44 -2.92 0.65
CA GLU A 104 -4.67 -2.57 -0.07
C GLU A 104 -4.79 -1.05 -0.37
N PRO A 105 -3.79 -0.42 -1.02
CA PRO A 105 -3.77 1.04 -1.19
C PRO A 105 -4.90 1.56 -2.09
N PHE A 106 -5.41 0.73 -2.99
CA PHE A 106 -6.46 1.08 -3.94
C PHE A 106 -7.88 0.90 -3.39
N ASN A 107 -8.04 0.20 -2.26
CA ASN A 107 -9.35 -0.10 -1.71
C ASN A 107 -9.99 1.13 -1.04
N GLY A 108 -11.20 1.50 -1.47
CA GLY A 108 -11.98 2.58 -0.86
C GLY A 108 -11.52 4.00 -1.23
N VAL A 109 -10.76 4.16 -2.31
CA VAL A 109 -10.42 5.46 -2.90
C VAL A 109 -11.08 5.61 -4.27
N ASP A 110 -11.24 6.85 -4.72
CA ASP A 110 -11.87 7.18 -6.00
C ASP A 110 -10.93 6.90 -7.20
N ILE A 111 -11.50 6.90 -8.42
CA ILE A 111 -10.78 6.56 -9.65
C ILE A 111 -9.60 7.51 -9.89
N GLN A 112 -9.77 8.81 -9.66
CA GLN A 112 -8.70 9.79 -9.88
C GLN A 112 -7.54 9.55 -8.91
N SER A 113 -7.85 9.29 -7.65
CA SER A 113 -6.84 8.94 -6.64
C SER A 113 -6.13 7.62 -6.97
N ASN A 114 -6.83 6.63 -7.53
CA ASN A 114 -6.20 5.38 -7.97
C ASN A 114 -5.16 5.62 -9.08
N ILE A 115 -5.45 6.52 -10.03
CA ILE A 115 -4.48 6.91 -11.06
C ILE A 115 -3.25 7.54 -10.42
N ILE A 116 -3.44 8.49 -9.50
CA ILE A 116 -2.33 9.15 -8.79
C ILE A 116 -1.49 8.12 -8.00
N ILE A 117 -2.14 7.20 -7.29
CA ILE A 117 -1.43 6.14 -6.53
C ILE A 117 -0.61 5.24 -7.45
N THR A 118 -1.15 4.88 -8.61
CA THR A 118 -0.44 4.08 -9.63
C THR A 118 0.83 4.81 -10.09
N GLU A 119 0.72 6.09 -10.44
CA GLU A 119 1.85 6.92 -10.87
C GLU A 119 2.89 7.10 -9.76
N ILE A 120 2.46 7.25 -8.51
CA ILE A 120 3.38 7.29 -7.36
C ILE A 120 4.19 6.00 -7.26
N ILE A 121 3.55 4.84 -7.43
CA ILE A 121 4.24 3.54 -7.36
C ILE A 121 5.28 3.43 -8.49
N HIS A 122 4.95 3.87 -9.71
CA HIS A 122 5.90 3.91 -10.82
C HIS A 122 7.08 4.84 -10.53
N GLN A 123 6.83 6.04 -10.01
CA GLN A 123 7.88 6.99 -9.62
C GLN A 123 8.78 6.44 -8.50
N LEU A 124 8.23 5.78 -7.49
CA LEU A 124 9.02 5.13 -6.44
C LEU A 124 9.95 4.07 -7.03
N LYS A 125 9.46 3.28 -7.98
CA LYS A 125 10.27 2.30 -8.71
C LYS A 125 11.39 2.94 -9.52
N GLU A 126 11.12 4.00 -10.28
CA GLU A 126 12.12 4.76 -11.03
C GLU A 126 13.21 5.36 -10.14
N LEU A 127 12.84 5.75 -8.93
CA LEU A 127 13.76 6.22 -7.88
C LEU A 127 14.54 5.09 -7.18
N GLY A 128 14.42 3.84 -7.65
CA GLY A 128 15.10 2.67 -7.08
C GLY A 128 14.57 2.24 -5.71
N LYS A 129 13.36 2.66 -5.33
CA LYS A 129 12.72 2.24 -4.08
C LYS A 129 12.12 0.84 -4.24
N THR A 130 12.04 0.11 -3.13
CA THR A 130 11.36 -1.18 -3.08
C THR A 130 9.94 -0.99 -2.56
N VAL A 131 8.95 -1.47 -3.32
CA VAL A 131 7.52 -1.37 -2.96
C VAL A 131 6.90 -2.75 -2.92
N ILE A 132 6.32 -3.13 -1.78
CA ILE A 132 5.52 -4.34 -1.62
C ILE A 132 4.05 -3.91 -1.52
N ILE A 133 3.20 -4.47 -2.38
CA ILE A 133 1.79 -4.11 -2.47
C ILE A 133 0.95 -5.36 -2.20
N SER A 134 -0.06 -5.26 -1.37
CA SER A 134 -1.15 -6.22 -1.38
C SER A 134 -2.35 -5.67 -2.15
N SER A 135 -2.99 -6.51 -2.95
CA SER A 135 -4.25 -6.19 -3.59
C SER A 135 -5.08 -7.45 -3.83
N HIS A 136 -6.39 -7.30 -3.88
CA HIS A 136 -7.34 -8.30 -4.35
C HIS A 136 -7.75 -8.06 -5.81
N ILE A 137 -7.25 -6.99 -6.44
CA ILE A 137 -7.57 -6.59 -7.81
C ILE A 137 -6.37 -6.92 -8.70
N PHE A 138 -6.50 -7.94 -9.55
CA PHE A 138 -5.40 -8.41 -10.39
C PHE A 138 -4.88 -7.34 -11.35
N SER A 139 -5.77 -6.53 -11.94
CA SER A 139 -5.35 -5.48 -12.88
C SER A 139 -4.40 -4.47 -12.23
N THR A 140 -4.63 -4.07 -10.98
CA THR A 140 -3.73 -3.14 -10.27
C THR A 140 -2.34 -3.75 -10.04
N LEU A 141 -2.27 -5.05 -9.70
CA LEU A 141 -1.00 -5.76 -9.58
C LEU A 141 -0.31 -5.89 -10.93
N ASN A 142 -1.09 -6.21 -11.98
CA ASN A 142 -0.58 -6.28 -13.34
C ASN A 142 0.01 -4.94 -13.79
N ASP A 143 -0.58 -3.81 -13.43
CA ASP A 143 -0.10 -2.51 -13.87
C ASP A 143 1.14 -2.04 -13.09
N THR A 144 1.22 -2.34 -11.81
CA THR A 144 2.22 -1.74 -10.90
C THR A 144 3.40 -2.65 -10.55
N CYS A 145 3.23 -3.99 -10.56
CA CYS A 145 4.21 -4.92 -10.03
C CYS A 145 5.12 -5.53 -11.10
N ASP A 146 6.35 -5.87 -10.72
CA ASP A 146 7.29 -6.67 -11.50
C ASP A 146 7.14 -8.17 -11.23
N GLU A 147 6.70 -8.49 -10.00
CA GLU A 147 6.51 -9.86 -9.51
C GLU A 147 5.25 -9.95 -8.66
N ILE A 148 4.59 -11.09 -8.68
CA ILE A 148 3.47 -11.42 -7.81
C ILE A 148 3.85 -12.65 -6.97
N LEU A 149 3.66 -12.52 -5.65
CA LEU A 149 3.80 -13.61 -4.70
C LEU A 149 2.40 -14.07 -4.27
N ILE A 150 2.10 -15.35 -4.48
CA ILE A 150 0.81 -15.94 -4.07
C ILE A 150 0.96 -16.51 -2.67
N LEU A 151 0.16 -15.99 -1.74
CA LEU A 151 0.10 -16.44 -0.35
C LEU A 151 -1.13 -17.33 -0.17
N GLU A 152 -0.92 -18.63 0.03
CA GLU A 152 -1.96 -19.63 0.26
C GLU A 152 -1.59 -20.46 1.48
N ASN A 153 -2.58 -20.77 2.32
CA ASN A 153 -2.38 -21.56 3.54
C ASN A 153 -1.20 -21.06 4.42
N ASN A 154 -1.04 -19.74 4.51
CA ASN A 154 0.01 -19.05 5.26
C ASN A 154 1.45 -19.26 4.75
N VAL A 155 1.61 -19.77 3.53
CA VAL A 155 2.91 -19.90 2.87
C VAL A 155 2.90 -19.21 1.51
N ILE A 156 4.07 -18.75 1.06
CA ILE A 156 4.24 -18.27 -0.31
C ILE A 156 4.32 -19.52 -1.22
N SER A 157 3.22 -19.81 -1.92
CA SER A 157 3.07 -21.02 -2.74
C SER A 157 3.68 -20.85 -4.13
N LYS A 158 3.67 -19.62 -4.68
CA LYS A 158 4.14 -19.36 -6.05
C LYS A 158 4.73 -17.95 -6.12
N ARG A 159 5.82 -17.80 -6.90
CA ARG A 159 6.40 -16.53 -7.34
C ARG A 159 6.26 -16.45 -8.85
N VAL A 160 5.68 -15.37 -9.35
CA VAL A 160 5.36 -15.20 -10.77
C VAL A 160 5.95 -13.87 -11.24
N VAL A 161 6.74 -13.90 -12.30
CA VAL A 161 7.35 -12.71 -12.90
C VAL A 161 6.41 -12.08 -13.92
N LYS A 162 6.64 -10.82 -14.25
CA LYS A 162 5.79 -9.98 -15.12
C LYS A 162 5.40 -10.66 -16.44
N SER A 163 6.31 -11.39 -17.07
CA SER A 163 6.07 -12.08 -18.35
C SER A 163 5.03 -13.21 -18.26
N GLU A 164 4.77 -13.73 -17.05
CA GLU A 164 3.84 -14.84 -16.80
C GLU A 164 2.48 -14.37 -16.24
N PHE A 165 2.25 -13.07 -16.05
CA PHE A 165 1.03 -12.54 -15.42
C PHE A 165 -0.23 -12.91 -16.18
N ASN A 166 -0.23 -12.88 -17.53
CA ASN A 166 -1.38 -13.25 -18.34
C ASN A 166 -1.76 -14.73 -18.14
N GLN A 167 -0.76 -15.60 -17.98
CA GLN A 167 -1.00 -17.00 -17.68
C GLN A 167 -1.60 -17.17 -16.29
N LEU A 168 -1.04 -16.48 -15.29
CA LEU A 168 -1.56 -16.48 -13.93
C LEU A 168 -3.02 -16.03 -13.87
N GLU A 169 -3.35 -14.94 -14.56
CA GLU A 169 -4.74 -14.43 -14.62
C GLU A 169 -5.69 -15.47 -15.18
N SER A 170 -5.27 -16.14 -16.25
CA SER A 170 -6.06 -17.19 -16.90
C SER A 170 -6.26 -18.42 -15.99
N GLU A 171 -5.22 -18.83 -15.25
CA GLU A 171 -5.29 -19.90 -14.27
C GLU A 171 -6.26 -19.55 -13.13
N MET A 172 -6.13 -18.34 -12.55
CA MET A 172 -7.00 -17.85 -11.49
C MET A 172 -8.47 -17.78 -11.94
N LYS A 173 -8.74 -17.28 -13.15
CA LYS A 173 -10.09 -17.25 -13.72
C LYS A 173 -10.68 -18.66 -13.84
N LYS A 174 -9.93 -19.63 -14.38
CA LYS A 174 -10.39 -21.02 -14.49
C LYS A 174 -10.72 -21.64 -13.14
N ILE A 175 -9.85 -21.46 -12.14
CA ILE A 175 -10.05 -22.00 -10.78
C ILE A 175 -11.27 -21.35 -10.12
N THR A 176 -11.42 -20.04 -10.24
CA THR A 176 -12.46 -19.28 -9.55
C THR A 176 -13.84 -19.48 -10.17
N ILE A 177 -13.91 -19.46 -11.49
CA ILE A 177 -15.18 -19.57 -12.23
C ILE A 177 -15.63 -21.02 -12.25
N GLY A 178 -14.75 -21.96 -12.70
CA GLY A 178 -15.12 -23.37 -12.89
C GLY A 178 -16.50 -23.49 -13.56
N ASN A 179 -17.39 -24.28 -12.99
CA ASN A 179 -18.78 -24.44 -13.45
C ASN A 179 -19.77 -23.52 -12.73
N LYS A 180 -19.30 -22.55 -11.92
CA LYS A 180 -20.19 -21.74 -11.06
C LYS A 180 -21.22 -20.91 -11.83
N ILE A 181 -20.86 -20.40 -13.01
CA ILE A 181 -21.75 -19.59 -13.84
C ILE A 181 -22.83 -20.47 -14.49
N GLU A 182 -22.46 -21.69 -14.92
CA GLU A 182 -23.41 -22.66 -15.50
C GLU A 182 -24.48 -23.07 -14.50
N LEU A 183 -24.13 -23.17 -13.20
CA LEU A 183 -25.07 -23.48 -12.13
C LEU A 183 -26.17 -22.43 -11.94
N LEU A 184 -25.98 -21.18 -12.41
CA LEU A 184 -27.00 -20.13 -12.35
C LEU A 184 -28.12 -20.33 -13.36
N GLY A 185 -27.94 -21.16 -14.38
CA GLY A 185 -28.96 -21.44 -15.40
C GLY A 185 -29.44 -20.19 -16.14
N LEU A 186 -28.60 -19.17 -16.30
CA LEU A 186 -28.93 -17.94 -17.04
C LEU A 186 -29.29 -18.28 -18.48
N LYS A 187 -30.49 -17.83 -18.93
CA LYS A 187 -31.01 -18.02 -20.28
C LYS A 187 -30.98 -16.72 -21.05
#